data_5fea8e3fbd43f6cb2aa6d527f731adf4
#
_entry.id   5fea8e3fbd43f6cb2aa6d527f731adf4
#
_cell.length_a   1.000
_cell.length_b   1.000
_cell.length_c   1.000
_cell.angle_alpha   90.00
_cell.angle_beta   90.00
_cell.angle_gamma   90.00
#
_symmetry.space_group_name_H-M   'P 1'
#
loop_
_entity.id
_entity.type
_entity.pdbx_description
1 polymer ?
#
loop_
_entity_poly.entity_id
_entity_poly.type
_entity_poly.pdbx_seq_one_letter_code
_entity_poly.pdbx_strand_id
1 'polypeptide(L)'
;MAEKVFLEKELSYRLVGCFYQVRNMYGIGHREKFYYAVLDEAMISAGLPFTNKPSVPLYSVQTGKKVSMIIPDKLVSGKIIVEIKAKPFTSTEDLAQVREYLHLTPYEILYLVNFTEAAFSPRRFIYTNDRKPFLQMSREINQYL
;
A
#
# COMPACT_ATOMS: atom_id res chain seq x y z
N MET A 1 0.97 -16.74 -25.01
CA MET A 1 1.74 -16.17 -23.89
C MET A 1 0.96 -15.04 -23.27
N ALA A 2 0.79 -15.10 -21.95
CA ALA A 2 0.17 -14.00 -21.26
C ALA A 2 1.13 -12.80 -21.29
N GLU A 3 0.68 -11.68 -21.81
CA GLU A 3 1.43 -10.43 -21.71
C GLU A 3 1.60 -10.06 -20.23
N LYS A 4 2.81 -9.61 -19.86
CA LYS A 4 3.02 -9.03 -18.54
C LYS A 4 2.24 -7.74 -18.44
N VAL A 5 1.13 -7.77 -17.72
CA VAL A 5 0.34 -6.57 -17.46
C VAL A 5 0.97 -5.84 -16.27
N PHE A 6 1.35 -4.58 -16.47
CA PHE A 6 1.76 -3.70 -15.38
C PHE A 6 0.47 -3.20 -14.70
N LEU A 7 0.15 -3.79 -13.55
CA LEU A 7 -1.08 -3.48 -12.81
C LEU A 7 -1.11 -2.01 -12.42
N GLU A 8 -2.23 -1.36 -12.73
CA GLU A 8 -2.47 0.04 -12.39
C GLU A 8 -1.34 0.98 -12.83
N LYS A 9 -0.87 0.82 -14.06
CA LYS A 9 0.29 1.54 -14.59
C LYS A 9 0.14 3.06 -14.49
N GLU A 10 -0.97 3.59 -14.94
CA GLU A 10 -1.19 5.04 -14.95
C GLU A 10 -1.36 5.58 -13.54
N LEU A 11 -2.15 4.91 -12.70
CA LEU A 11 -2.34 5.28 -11.30
C LEU A 11 -1.01 5.24 -10.56
N SER A 12 -0.21 4.20 -10.76
CA SER A 12 1.12 4.05 -10.17
C SER A 12 2.06 5.16 -10.58
N TYR A 13 2.07 5.51 -11.86
CA TYR A 13 2.91 6.60 -12.38
C TYR A 13 2.58 7.94 -11.70
N ARG A 14 1.29 8.26 -11.61
CA ARG A 14 0.82 9.49 -10.98
C ARG A 14 1.15 9.52 -9.48
N LEU A 15 0.96 8.39 -8.80
CA LEU A 15 1.24 8.26 -7.38
C LEU A 15 2.74 8.40 -7.09
N VAL A 16 3.60 7.74 -7.86
CA VAL A 16 5.06 7.87 -7.72
C VAL A 16 5.50 9.30 -7.97
N GLY A 17 4.87 9.99 -8.90
CA GLY A 17 5.08 11.43 -9.12
C GLY A 17 4.84 12.25 -7.87
N CYS A 18 3.80 11.93 -7.10
CA CYS A 18 3.53 12.58 -5.82
C CYS A 18 4.63 12.32 -4.80
N PHE A 19 5.16 11.10 -4.74
CA PHE A 19 6.26 10.76 -3.84
C PHE A 19 7.50 11.60 -4.13
N TYR A 20 7.90 11.69 -5.39
CA TYR A 20 9.06 12.49 -5.79
C TYR A 20 8.83 13.98 -5.58
N GLN A 21 7.62 14.46 -5.83
CA GLN A 21 7.27 15.87 -5.57
C GLN A 21 7.48 16.22 -4.09
N VAL A 22 7.00 15.39 -3.19
CA VAL A 22 7.17 15.60 -1.74
C VAL A 22 8.65 15.56 -1.37
N ARG A 23 9.38 14.54 -1.81
CA ARG A 23 10.81 14.42 -1.49
C ARG A 23 11.61 15.60 -2.05
N ASN A 24 11.35 16.01 -3.28
CA ASN A 24 12.07 17.11 -3.92
C ASN A 24 11.75 18.46 -3.26
N MET A 25 10.51 18.64 -2.81
CA MET A 25 10.07 19.88 -2.20
C MET A 25 10.58 20.05 -0.77
N TYR A 26 10.57 18.97 0.03
CA TYR A 26 10.83 19.05 1.47
C TYR A 26 12.16 18.42 1.89
N GLY A 27 12.79 17.57 1.08
CA GLY A 27 14.02 16.90 1.44
C GLY A 27 13.87 15.86 2.55
N ILE A 28 14.98 15.56 3.22
CA ILE A 28 15.04 14.60 4.33
C ILE A 28 15.00 15.32 5.67
N GLY A 29 14.85 14.57 6.76
CA GLY A 29 14.99 15.08 8.13
C GLY A 29 13.68 15.49 8.80
N HIS A 30 12.55 15.26 8.15
CA HIS A 30 11.25 15.53 8.76
C HIS A 30 10.69 14.25 9.38
N ARG A 31 9.73 14.41 10.29
CA ARG A 31 9.02 13.30 10.93
C ARG A 31 8.07 12.64 9.96
N GLU A 32 7.79 11.38 10.18
CA GLU A 32 6.84 10.60 9.38
C GLU A 32 5.48 11.31 9.26
N LYS A 33 4.98 11.85 10.37
CA LYS A 33 3.72 12.60 10.40
C LYS A 33 3.70 13.78 9.44
N PHE A 34 4.83 14.47 9.28
CA PHE A 34 4.95 15.58 8.34
C PHE A 34 4.81 15.09 6.90
N TYR A 35 5.55 14.05 6.52
CA TYR A 35 5.47 13.48 5.18
C TYR A 35 4.09 12.93 4.88
N TYR A 36 3.46 12.32 5.87
CA TYR A 36 2.10 11.83 5.77
C TYR A 36 1.13 12.94 5.34
N ALA A 37 1.23 14.10 5.97
CA ALA A 37 0.33 15.23 5.72
C ALA A 37 0.61 15.90 4.37
N VAL A 38 1.88 16.14 4.01
CA VAL A 38 2.19 16.80 2.74
C VAL A 38 1.99 15.89 1.54
N LEU A 39 2.05 14.58 1.72
CA LEU A 39 1.67 13.63 0.68
C LEU A 39 0.17 13.73 0.37
N ASP A 40 -0.67 13.93 1.38
CA ASP A 40 -2.10 14.18 1.16
C ASP A 40 -2.30 15.38 0.23
N GLU A 41 -1.59 16.48 0.48
CA GLU A 41 -1.70 17.68 -0.36
C GLU A 41 -1.26 17.41 -1.80
N ALA A 42 -0.16 16.67 -1.98
CA ALA A 42 0.32 16.31 -3.31
C ALA A 42 -0.69 15.44 -4.06
N MET A 43 -1.30 14.48 -3.38
CA MET A 43 -2.31 13.60 -4.00
C MET A 43 -3.59 14.37 -4.33
N ILE A 44 -4.03 15.26 -3.46
CA ILE A 44 -5.20 16.12 -3.72
C ILE A 44 -4.95 16.97 -4.98
N SER A 45 -3.78 17.61 -5.07
CA SER A 45 -3.41 18.41 -6.24
C SER A 45 -3.36 17.58 -7.52
N ALA A 46 -2.96 16.32 -7.42
CA ALA A 46 -2.91 15.40 -8.56
C ALA A 46 -4.27 14.79 -8.91
N GLY A 47 -5.32 15.07 -8.12
CA GLY A 47 -6.64 14.49 -8.32
C GLY A 47 -6.72 13.00 -8.00
N LEU A 48 -5.87 12.50 -7.12
CA LEU A 48 -5.88 11.10 -6.69
C LEU A 48 -6.74 10.94 -5.44
N PRO A 49 -7.85 10.19 -5.50
CA PRO A 49 -8.64 9.91 -4.32
C PRO A 49 -7.89 8.93 -3.40
N PHE A 50 -8.02 9.14 -2.10
CA PHE A 50 -7.39 8.28 -1.11
C PHE A 50 -8.17 8.25 0.19
N THR A 51 -7.91 7.22 1.00
CA THR A 51 -8.42 7.09 2.36
C THR A 51 -7.22 6.97 3.30
N ASN A 52 -7.21 7.79 4.34
CA ASN A 52 -6.18 7.73 5.38
C ASN A 52 -6.59 6.73 6.45
N LYS A 53 -5.62 5.89 6.85
CA LYS A 53 -5.77 4.89 7.92
C LYS A 53 -7.05 4.05 7.78
N PRO A 54 -7.26 3.41 6.61
CA PRO A 54 -8.42 2.54 6.44
C PRO A 54 -8.31 1.35 7.39
N SER A 55 -9.44 0.94 7.95
CA SER A 55 -9.52 -0.30 8.72
C SER A 55 -9.76 -1.46 7.76
N VAL A 56 -8.79 -2.33 7.60
CA VAL A 56 -8.87 -3.48 6.69
C VAL A 56 -8.96 -4.76 7.50
N PRO A 57 -10.10 -5.48 7.45
CA PRO A 57 -10.25 -6.70 8.21
C PRO A 57 -9.43 -7.85 7.60
N LEU A 58 -8.90 -8.70 8.48
CA LEU A 58 -8.22 -9.93 8.11
C LEU A 58 -9.08 -11.13 8.50
N TYR A 59 -9.19 -12.09 7.60
CA TYR A 59 -10.07 -13.24 7.75
C TYR A 59 -9.27 -14.54 7.86
N SER A 60 -9.78 -15.46 8.66
CA SER A 60 -9.24 -16.82 8.74
C SER A 60 -9.48 -17.54 7.42
N VAL A 61 -8.44 -18.15 6.86
CA VAL A 61 -8.54 -19.01 5.70
C VAL A 61 -9.42 -20.24 6.01
N GLN A 62 -9.35 -20.73 7.23
CA GLN A 62 -10.04 -21.94 7.65
C GLN A 62 -11.54 -21.72 7.90
N THR A 63 -11.90 -20.63 8.53
CA THR A 63 -13.29 -20.40 8.98
C THR A 63 -14.01 -19.27 8.25
N GLY A 64 -13.27 -18.40 7.57
CA GLY A 64 -13.82 -17.18 6.97
C GLY A 64 -14.19 -16.10 7.97
N LYS A 65 -13.93 -16.30 9.25
CA LYS A 65 -14.23 -15.31 10.29
C LYS A 65 -13.16 -14.24 10.34
N LYS A 66 -13.58 -13.03 10.69
CA LYS A 66 -12.65 -11.93 10.99
C LYS A 66 -11.86 -12.29 12.25
N VAL A 67 -10.53 -12.34 12.11
CA VAL A 67 -9.63 -12.69 13.21
C VAL A 67 -8.74 -11.53 13.64
N SER A 68 -8.57 -10.53 12.78
CA SER A 68 -7.71 -9.37 13.05
C SER A 68 -8.08 -8.23 12.14
N MET A 69 -7.34 -7.13 12.26
CA MET A 69 -7.50 -5.95 11.42
C MET A 69 -6.14 -5.27 11.27
N ILE A 70 -5.87 -4.73 10.09
CA ILE A 70 -4.71 -3.87 9.86
C ILE A 70 -5.18 -2.47 9.51
N ILE A 71 -4.31 -1.50 9.79
CA ILE A 71 -4.56 -0.09 9.48
C ILE A 71 -3.36 0.44 8.69
N PRO A 72 -3.35 0.28 7.35
CA PRO A 72 -2.33 0.88 6.51
C PRO A 72 -2.35 2.41 6.62
N ASP A 73 -1.24 3.05 6.24
CA ASP A 73 -1.20 4.51 6.26
C ASP A 73 -2.22 5.12 5.31
N LYS A 74 -2.22 4.68 4.04
CA LYS A 74 -3.13 5.20 3.03
C LYS A 74 -3.56 4.11 2.07
N LEU A 75 -4.77 4.26 1.55
CA LEU A 75 -5.28 3.45 0.45
C LEU A 75 -5.65 4.40 -0.69
N VAL A 76 -4.97 4.30 -1.82
CA VAL A 76 -5.13 5.20 -2.96
C VAL A 76 -6.05 4.57 -4.00
N SER A 77 -7.10 5.30 -4.35
CA SER A 77 -8.12 4.89 -5.34
C SER A 77 -8.74 3.51 -5.05
N GLY A 78 -8.75 3.10 -3.79
CA GLY A 78 -9.26 1.78 -3.40
C GLY A 78 -8.41 0.60 -3.91
N LYS A 79 -7.20 0.84 -4.41
CA LYS A 79 -6.39 -0.17 -5.11
C LYS A 79 -4.97 -0.33 -4.60
N ILE A 80 -4.33 0.74 -4.14
CA ILE A 80 -2.92 0.75 -3.80
C ILE A 80 -2.74 1.14 -2.34
N ILE A 81 -2.10 0.27 -1.57
CA ILE A 81 -1.68 0.58 -0.20
C ILE A 81 -0.39 1.40 -0.27
N VAL A 82 -0.31 2.45 0.53
CA VAL A 82 0.92 3.23 0.73
C VAL A 82 1.31 3.16 2.20
N GLU A 83 2.54 2.72 2.44
CA GLU A 83 3.17 2.73 3.77
C GLU A 83 4.32 3.73 3.77
N ILE A 84 4.28 4.67 4.71
CA ILE A 84 5.24 5.77 4.83
C ILE A 84 6.22 5.47 5.95
N LYS A 85 7.49 5.68 5.67
CA LYS A 85 8.56 5.61 6.67
C LYS A 85 9.42 6.88 6.59
N ALA A 86 10.03 7.24 7.72
CA ALA A 86 10.93 8.39 7.81
C ALA A 86 12.11 8.03 8.72
N LYS A 87 12.94 7.12 8.23
CA LYS A 87 14.09 6.59 8.97
C LYS A 87 15.25 6.29 8.00
N PRO A 88 16.50 6.19 8.49
CA PRO A 88 17.65 6.05 7.60
C PRO A 88 17.62 4.81 6.71
N PHE A 89 17.07 3.71 7.18
CA PHE A 89 17.06 2.44 6.47
C PHE A 89 15.70 1.73 6.59
N THR A 90 15.33 1.03 5.54
CA THR A 90 14.20 0.10 5.55
C THR A 90 14.61 -1.16 6.31
N SER A 91 13.81 -1.55 7.32
CA SER A 91 14.12 -2.71 8.16
C SER A 91 13.46 -3.99 7.65
N THR A 92 13.90 -5.13 8.21
CA THR A 92 13.26 -6.43 7.92
C THR A 92 11.83 -6.47 8.44
N GLU A 93 11.53 -5.77 9.54
CA GLU A 93 10.17 -5.63 10.08
C GLU A 93 9.26 -4.87 9.11
N ASP A 94 9.78 -3.85 8.44
CA ASP A 94 9.03 -3.11 7.42
C ASP A 94 8.64 -4.04 6.26
N LEU A 95 9.57 -4.90 5.83
CA LEU A 95 9.32 -5.85 4.75
C LEU A 95 8.35 -6.95 5.18
N ALA A 96 8.41 -7.38 6.44
CA ALA A 96 7.46 -8.34 6.99
C ALA A 96 6.04 -7.77 7.02
N GLN A 97 5.89 -6.50 7.38
CA GLN A 97 4.61 -5.79 7.35
C GLN A 97 4.04 -5.72 5.93
N VAL A 98 4.88 -5.40 4.93
CA VAL A 98 4.47 -5.38 3.52
C VAL A 98 3.92 -6.75 3.11
N ARG A 99 4.64 -7.82 3.47
CA ARG A 99 4.22 -9.18 3.16
C ARG A 99 2.87 -9.52 3.79
N GLU A 100 2.70 -9.21 5.07
CA GLU A 100 1.44 -9.43 5.78
C GLU A 100 0.29 -8.70 5.09
N TYR A 101 0.47 -7.42 4.78
CA TYR A 101 -0.57 -6.61 4.16
C TYR A 101 -0.97 -7.14 2.79
N LEU A 102 -0.02 -7.51 1.96
CA LEU A 102 -0.32 -8.02 0.62
C LEU A 102 -0.87 -9.44 0.63
N HIS A 103 -0.39 -10.31 1.53
CA HIS A 103 -0.83 -11.70 1.56
C HIS A 103 -2.21 -11.87 2.18
N LEU A 104 -2.62 -11.01 3.10
CA LEU A 104 -3.83 -11.18 3.90
C LEU A 104 -4.97 -10.22 3.53
N THR A 105 -4.80 -9.38 2.52
CA THR A 105 -5.83 -8.44 2.05
C THR A 105 -6.14 -8.66 0.57
N PRO A 106 -7.25 -8.10 0.05
CA PRO A 106 -7.54 -8.16 -1.37
C PRO A 106 -6.75 -7.15 -2.22
N TYR A 107 -5.85 -6.37 -1.62
CA TYR A 107 -5.05 -5.40 -2.36
C TYR A 107 -3.81 -6.07 -2.95
N GLU A 108 -3.52 -5.75 -4.20
CA GLU A 108 -2.46 -6.42 -4.96
C GLU A 108 -1.18 -5.61 -5.05
N ILE A 109 -1.24 -4.31 -4.75
CA ILE A 109 -0.11 -3.38 -4.89
C ILE A 109 0.10 -2.62 -3.60
N LEU A 110 1.36 -2.54 -3.16
CA LEU A 110 1.77 -1.72 -2.04
C LEU A 110 3.04 -0.96 -2.40
N TYR A 111 3.06 0.34 -2.10
CA TYR A 111 4.27 1.15 -2.14
C TYR A 111 4.79 1.40 -0.73
N LEU A 112 6.04 1.05 -0.51
CA LEU A 112 6.78 1.40 0.70
C LEU A 112 7.64 2.61 0.37
N VAL A 113 7.36 3.74 1.00
CA VAL A 113 8.00 5.02 0.70
C VAL A 113 8.73 5.51 1.94
N ASN A 114 10.05 5.44 1.91
CA ASN A 114 10.88 5.96 2.99
C ASN A 114 11.46 7.31 2.57
N PHE A 115 10.85 8.38 3.04
CA PHE A 115 11.21 9.74 2.64
C PHE A 115 12.58 10.20 3.14
N THR A 116 13.17 9.50 4.09
CA THR A 116 14.45 9.88 4.70
C THR A 116 15.63 9.07 4.14
N GLU A 117 15.36 8.12 3.25
CA GLU A 117 16.40 7.38 2.54
C GLU A 117 17.29 8.33 1.73
N ALA A 118 18.63 8.20 1.85
CA ALA A 118 19.56 9.04 1.08
C ALA A 118 19.39 8.84 -0.43
N ALA A 119 19.33 7.59 -0.88
CA ALA A 119 19.01 7.23 -2.25
C ALA A 119 17.51 6.94 -2.35
N PHE A 120 16.71 7.98 -2.55
CA PHE A 120 15.26 7.88 -2.53
C PHE A 120 14.76 6.99 -3.65
N SER A 121 14.06 5.92 -3.28
CA SER A 121 13.49 4.98 -4.22
C SER A 121 12.21 4.36 -3.64
N PRO A 122 11.03 4.89 -3.99
CA PRO A 122 9.77 4.25 -3.61
C PRO A 122 9.75 2.81 -4.12
N ARG A 123 9.45 1.87 -3.23
CA ARG A 123 9.52 0.44 -3.55
C ARG A 123 8.12 -0.10 -3.80
N ARG A 124 7.94 -0.68 -4.98
CA ARG A 124 6.69 -1.27 -5.41
C ARG A 124 6.69 -2.77 -5.14
N PHE A 125 5.68 -3.24 -4.43
CA PHE A 125 5.47 -4.67 -4.16
C PHE A 125 4.14 -5.10 -4.77
N ILE A 126 4.13 -6.29 -5.37
CA ILE A 126 2.93 -6.87 -5.98
C ILE A 126 2.74 -8.29 -5.46
N TYR A 127 1.50 -8.59 -5.09
CA TYR A 127 1.07 -9.95 -4.82
C TYR A 127 -0.36 -10.12 -5.31
N THR A 128 -0.52 -10.86 -6.39
CA THR A 128 -1.80 -10.94 -7.09
C THR A 128 -2.81 -11.84 -6.38
N ASN A 129 -4.08 -11.49 -6.50
CA ASN A 129 -5.16 -12.13 -5.76
C ASN A 129 -5.36 -13.60 -6.11
N ASP A 130 -4.99 -14.02 -7.34
CA ASP A 130 -5.03 -15.41 -7.76
C ASP A 130 -4.12 -16.33 -6.93
N ARG A 131 -3.15 -15.77 -6.23
CA ARG A 131 -2.22 -16.49 -5.35
C ARG A 131 -2.71 -16.60 -3.91
N LYS A 132 -3.82 -15.96 -3.56
CA LYS A 132 -4.28 -15.81 -2.17
C LYS A 132 -5.38 -16.81 -1.85
N PRO A 133 -5.10 -17.86 -1.08
CA PRO A 133 -6.10 -18.91 -0.82
C PRO A 133 -7.32 -18.39 -0.05
N PHE A 134 -7.15 -17.39 0.83
CA PHE A 134 -8.27 -16.87 1.61
C PHE A 134 -9.34 -16.17 0.75
N LEU A 135 -8.97 -15.62 -0.41
CA LEU A 135 -9.94 -14.99 -1.30
C LEU A 135 -10.86 -16.01 -1.96
N GLN A 136 -10.35 -17.20 -2.23
CA GLN A 136 -11.18 -18.30 -2.74
C GLN A 136 -12.21 -18.73 -1.70
N MET A 137 -11.79 -18.89 -0.45
CA MET A 137 -12.69 -19.19 0.65
C MET A 137 -13.74 -18.09 0.88
N SER A 138 -13.33 -16.83 0.82
CA SER A 138 -14.27 -15.71 0.95
C SER A 138 -15.33 -15.71 -0.13
N ARG A 139 -14.98 -16.09 -1.36
CA ARG A 139 -15.95 -16.23 -2.45
C ARG A 139 -16.93 -17.35 -2.18
N GLU A 140 -16.45 -18.49 -1.70
CA GLU A 140 -17.28 -19.62 -1.34
C GLU A 140 -18.26 -19.26 -0.21
N ILE A 141 -17.78 -18.58 0.80
CA ILE A 141 -18.60 -18.11 1.93
C ILE A 141 -19.62 -17.07 1.47
N ASN A 142 -19.24 -16.14 0.63
CA ASN A 142 -20.16 -15.11 0.12
C ASN A 142 -21.29 -15.71 -0.74
N GLN A 143 -21.10 -16.89 -1.29
CA GLN A 143 -22.17 -17.60 -2.01
C GLN A 143 -23.27 -18.10 -1.05
N TYR A 144 -22.99 -18.24 0.23
CA TYR A 144 -23.92 -18.73 1.25
C TYR A 144 -24.50 -17.62 2.13
N LEU A 145 -24.06 -16.38 1.92
CA LEU A 145 -24.55 -15.20 2.63
C LEU A 145 -25.52 -14.42 1.73
#